data_5b82c2d15442253444a10cc727fe1e35
#
_entry.id   5b82c2d15442253444a10cc727fe1e35
#
_cell.length_a   1.000
_cell.length_b   1.000
_cell.length_c   1.000
_cell.angle_alpha   90.00
_cell.angle_beta   90.00
_cell.angle_gamma   90.00
#
_symmetry.space_group_name_H-M   'P 1'
#
loop_
_entity.id
_entity.type
_entity.pdbx_description
1 polymer ?
#
loop_
_entity_poly.entity_id
_entity_poly.type
_entity_poly.pdbx_seq_one_letter_code
_entity_poly.pdbx_strand_id
1 'polypeptide(L)'
;MPVFTRPDAEIHYEVHGSGFPLLLFAPGGLRSQLAYWRHSPANPDAAPPWMNPMADLASRFTVIGMDQRNAGNSRGAVTETHGWHTYASDHLALMDHLGHRRFHVMGGCIGGSYCFTLCEMAPERVGAAVLQNPIGLHENRDTWDEAVSGFAKTMLARDPSLTPDVIQKFGRNMFGGDFVFSVSRDFVRRCPTPLLLQPGTAKPHPAATSAEIEKLAPNLEVQKDWRGPTHLAASIQRVTAFLTRNTPTS
;
A
#
# COMPACT_ATOMS: atom_id res chain seq x y z
N MET A 1 11.30 -17.66 -1.02
CA MET A 1 11.12 -16.27 -0.58
C MET A 1 11.60 -16.16 0.85
N PRO A 2 12.41 -15.17 1.20
CA PRO A 2 12.82 -14.92 2.57
C PRO A 2 11.63 -14.58 3.47
N VAL A 3 11.78 -14.82 4.76
CA VAL A 3 10.79 -14.57 5.79
C VAL A 3 11.41 -13.69 6.86
N PHE A 4 10.74 -12.62 7.21
CA PHE A 4 11.06 -11.78 8.34
C PHE A 4 10.13 -12.14 9.51
N THR A 5 10.71 -12.63 10.61
CA THR A 5 9.96 -13.09 11.78
C THR A 5 9.90 -12.01 12.85
N ARG A 6 8.71 -11.76 13.34
CA ARG A 6 8.39 -10.92 14.50
C ARG A 6 7.77 -11.79 15.61
N PRO A 7 7.64 -11.30 16.84
CA PRO A 7 7.00 -12.07 17.91
C PRO A 7 5.57 -12.53 17.61
N ASP A 8 4.86 -11.77 16.76
CA ASP A 8 3.44 -11.96 16.46
C ASP A 8 3.14 -12.07 14.96
N ALA A 9 4.17 -12.13 14.10
CA ALA A 9 4.00 -12.25 12.65
C ALA A 9 5.22 -12.86 11.94
N GLU A 10 4.94 -13.53 10.82
CA GLU A 10 5.90 -13.95 9.81
C GLU A 10 5.56 -13.25 8.50
N ILE A 11 6.49 -12.45 7.98
CA ILE A 11 6.30 -11.63 6.80
C ILE A 11 7.19 -12.14 5.67
N HIS A 12 6.56 -12.62 4.61
CA HIS A 12 7.23 -13.01 3.38
C HIS A 12 7.53 -11.77 2.53
N TYR A 13 8.76 -11.67 2.02
CA TYR A 13 9.19 -10.54 1.21
C TYR A 13 10.12 -10.97 0.06
N GLU A 14 10.32 -10.08 -0.89
CA GLU A 14 11.32 -10.20 -1.96
C GLU A 14 12.10 -8.88 -2.05
N VAL A 15 13.38 -8.98 -2.46
CA VAL A 15 14.23 -7.82 -2.73
C VAL A 15 14.84 -7.99 -4.12
N HIS A 16 14.72 -6.98 -4.96
CA HIS A 16 15.24 -6.97 -6.33
C HIS A 16 15.99 -5.68 -6.62
N GLY A 17 17.01 -5.77 -7.47
CA GLY A 17 17.76 -4.61 -7.93
C GLY A 17 18.74 -4.05 -6.90
N SER A 18 19.19 -2.81 -7.16
CA SER A 18 20.12 -2.07 -6.31
C SER A 18 19.89 -0.56 -6.45
N GLY A 19 20.30 0.21 -5.44
CA GLY A 19 20.12 1.66 -5.38
C GLY A 19 19.34 2.08 -4.13
N PHE A 20 18.74 3.26 -4.16
CA PHE A 20 17.97 3.76 -3.03
C PHE A 20 16.75 2.87 -2.77
N PRO A 21 16.41 2.54 -1.50
CA PRO A 21 15.35 1.60 -1.19
C PRO A 21 13.96 2.11 -1.59
N LEU A 22 13.13 1.22 -2.13
CA LEU A 22 11.73 1.45 -2.48
C LEU A 22 10.89 0.33 -1.92
N LEU A 23 10.06 0.62 -0.92
CA LEU A 23 9.12 -0.32 -0.33
C LEU A 23 7.78 -0.29 -1.06
N LEU A 24 7.28 -1.47 -1.44
CA LEU A 24 6.08 -1.64 -2.24
C LEU A 24 4.92 -2.24 -1.46
N PHE A 25 3.72 -1.70 -1.71
CA PHE A 25 2.45 -2.21 -1.19
C PHE A 25 1.53 -2.58 -2.35
N ALA A 26 1.39 -3.88 -2.60
CA ALA A 26 0.58 -4.40 -3.69
C ALA A 26 -0.92 -4.10 -3.50
N PRO A 27 -1.71 -4.03 -4.59
CA PRO A 27 -3.15 -3.95 -4.48
C PRO A 27 -3.75 -5.21 -3.85
N GLY A 28 -5.06 -5.22 -3.56
CA GLY A 28 -5.78 -6.41 -3.10
C GLY A 28 -6.52 -6.27 -1.77
N GLY A 29 -6.63 -5.07 -1.21
CA GLY A 29 -7.28 -4.84 0.09
C GLY A 29 -6.55 -5.62 1.19
N LEU A 30 -7.28 -6.23 2.12
CA LEU A 30 -6.71 -7.04 3.21
C LEU A 30 -6.00 -8.32 2.71
N ARG A 31 -6.04 -8.62 1.42
CA ARG A 31 -5.31 -9.73 0.78
C ARG A 31 -4.08 -9.26 -0.01
N SER A 32 -3.63 -8.01 0.20
CA SER A 32 -2.49 -7.41 -0.50
C SER A 32 -1.26 -8.30 -0.39
N GLN A 33 -0.78 -8.80 -1.52
CA GLN A 33 0.35 -9.73 -1.63
C GLN A 33 1.16 -9.45 -2.89
N LEU A 34 2.43 -9.80 -2.89
CA LEU A 34 3.38 -9.59 -3.99
C LEU A 34 2.87 -10.02 -5.36
N ALA A 35 2.17 -11.15 -5.41
CA ALA A 35 1.61 -11.70 -6.64
C ALA A 35 0.71 -10.69 -7.38
N TYR A 36 0.06 -9.77 -6.67
CA TYR A 36 -0.85 -8.80 -7.26
C TYR A 36 -0.19 -7.62 -7.97
N TRP A 37 1.13 -7.54 -7.95
CA TRP A 37 1.87 -6.72 -8.91
C TRP A 37 1.98 -7.38 -10.29
N ARG A 38 1.91 -8.71 -10.35
CA ARG A 38 2.07 -9.52 -11.58
C ARG A 38 0.75 -9.90 -12.23
N HIS A 39 -0.33 -10.00 -11.45
CA HIS A 39 -1.68 -10.32 -11.93
C HIS A 39 -2.74 -9.55 -11.17
N SER A 40 -3.85 -9.27 -11.84
CA SER A 40 -4.98 -8.63 -11.21
C SER A 40 -5.67 -9.58 -10.21
N PRO A 41 -5.99 -9.14 -8.98
CA PRO A 41 -6.82 -9.92 -8.07
C PRO A 41 -8.19 -10.31 -8.64
N ALA A 42 -8.72 -9.50 -9.57
CA ALA A 42 -10.02 -9.74 -10.21
C ALA A 42 -9.94 -10.64 -11.44
N ASN A 43 -8.78 -10.72 -12.08
CA ASN A 43 -8.56 -11.58 -13.27
C ASN A 43 -7.11 -12.09 -13.25
N PRO A 44 -6.87 -13.26 -12.62
CA PRO A 44 -5.52 -13.82 -12.47
C PRO A 44 -4.84 -14.20 -13.79
N ASP A 45 -5.63 -14.47 -14.85
CA ASP A 45 -5.14 -14.93 -16.15
C ASP A 45 -4.75 -13.77 -17.09
N ALA A 46 -5.13 -12.53 -16.74
CA ALA A 46 -4.81 -11.36 -17.53
C ALA A 46 -3.65 -10.56 -16.92
N ALA A 47 -2.77 -10.04 -17.80
CA ALA A 47 -1.78 -9.05 -17.38
C ALA A 47 -2.48 -7.83 -16.77
N PRO A 48 -2.00 -7.32 -15.64
CA PRO A 48 -2.60 -6.14 -15.03
C PRO A 48 -2.39 -4.91 -15.93
N PRO A 49 -3.32 -3.95 -15.91
CA PRO A 49 -3.16 -2.73 -16.70
C PRO A 49 -2.18 -1.70 -16.09
N TRP A 50 -1.46 -2.09 -15.06
CA TRP A 50 -0.45 -1.28 -14.36
C TRP A 50 0.94 -1.91 -14.44
N MET A 51 1.97 -1.13 -14.10
CA MET A 51 3.36 -1.60 -14.06
C MET A 51 3.58 -2.68 -13.01
N ASN A 52 4.57 -3.55 -13.26
CA ASN A 52 5.13 -4.43 -12.23
C ASN A 52 6.38 -3.77 -11.60
N PRO A 53 6.25 -2.99 -10.52
CA PRO A 53 7.38 -2.23 -9.98
C PRO A 53 8.53 -3.11 -9.48
N MET A 54 8.27 -4.39 -9.13
CA MET A 54 9.31 -5.35 -8.75
C MET A 54 10.30 -5.64 -9.90
N ALA A 55 9.85 -5.52 -11.15
CA ALA A 55 10.70 -5.70 -12.34
C ALA A 55 11.08 -4.34 -12.94
N ASP A 56 10.10 -3.45 -13.13
CA ASP A 56 10.25 -2.25 -13.93
C ASP A 56 11.14 -1.18 -13.26
N LEU A 57 11.25 -1.21 -11.92
CA LEU A 57 12.04 -0.26 -11.14
C LEU A 57 13.36 -0.83 -10.60
N ALA A 58 13.57 -2.14 -10.68
CA ALA A 58 14.75 -2.81 -10.12
C ALA A 58 16.09 -2.39 -10.74
N SER A 59 16.09 -1.81 -11.94
CA SER A 59 17.30 -1.26 -12.56
C SER A 59 17.82 0.03 -11.91
N ARG A 60 17.02 0.65 -11.04
CA ARG A 60 17.32 1.96 -10.42
C ARG A 60 17.20 1.98 -8.91
N PHE A 61 16.45 1.05 -8.34
CA PHE A 61 16.12 1.01 -6.91
C PHE A 61 16.35 -0.38 -6.34
N THR A 62 16.67 -0.45 -5.05
CA THR A 62 16.50 -1.67 -4.27
C THR A 62 15.00 -1.79 -3.97
N VAL A 63 14.30 -2.59 -4.76
CA VAL A 63 12.85 -2.73 -4.68
C VAL A 63 12.52 -3.84 -3.68
N ILE A 64 11.78 -3.49 -2.63
CA ILE A 64 11.38 -4.39 -1.55
C ILE A 64 9.86 -4.53 -1.62
N GLY A 65 9.39 -5.73 -1.88
CA GLY A 65 7.97 -6.06 -1.83
C GLY A 65 7.67 -7.09 -0.76
N MET A 66 6.45 -7.08 -0.23
CA MET A 66 6.05 -8.01 0.82
C MET A 66 4.60 -8.47 0.65
N ASP A 67 4.31 -9.65 1.15
CA ASP A 67 2.95 -10.06 1.45
C ASP A 67 2.54 -9.40 2.78
N GLN A 68 1.42 -8.69 2.78
CA GLN A 68 0.95 -8.04 4.01
C GLN A 68 0.56 -9.09 5.06
N ARG A 69 0.58 -8.72 6.34
CA ARG A 69 0.13 -9.58 7.45
C ARG A 69 -1.18 -10.30 7.09
N ASN A 70 -1.22 -11.61 7.18
CA ASN A 70 -2.35 -12.49 6.85
C ASN A 70 -2.76 -12.53 5.36
N ALA A 71 -1.94 -12.02 4.47
CA ALA A 71 -2.10 -12.14 3.03
C ALA A 71 -0.99 -13.03 2.43
N GLY A 72 -1.26 -13.64 1.28
CA GLY A 72 -0.30 -14.51 0.60
C GLY A 72 0.28 -15.57 1.52
N ASN A 73 1.60 -15.58 1.65
CA ASN A 73 2.34 -16.49 2.51
C ASN A 73 2.59 -15.94 3.93
N SER A 74 2.32 -14.63 4.16
CA SER A 74 2.51 -14.03 5.48
C SER A 74 1.42 -14.43 6.46
N ARG A 75 1.79 -14.54 7.72
CA ARG A 75 0.91 -14.91 8.83
C ARG A 75 1.13 -13.96 10.00
N GLY A 76 0.13 -13.78 10.82
CA GLY A 76 0.25 -12.99 12.04
C GLY A 76 -1.02 -13.00 12.86
N ALA A 77 -0.88 -12.66 14.14
CA ALA A 77 -2.02 -12.51 15.02
C ALA A 77 -3.01 -11.46 14.51
N VAL A 78 -4.28 -11.65 14.81
CA VAL A 78 -5.33 -10.64 14.66
C VAL A 78 -5.89 -10.37 16.04
N THR A 79 -5.91 -9.10 16.45
CA THR A 79 -6.47 -8.67 17.73
C THR A 79 -7.45 -7.52 17.53
N GLU A 80 -8.26 -7.24 18.52
CA GLU A 80 -9.22 -6.14 18.49
C GLU A 80 -8.57 -4.74 18.41
N THR A 81 -7.28 -4.63 18.76
CA THR A 81 -6.53 -3.37 18.72
C THR A 81 -5.74 -3.18 17.43
N HIS A 82 -5.60 -4.22 16.61
CA HIS A 82 -4.87 -4.12 15.34
C HIS A 82 -5.58 -3.20 14.34
N GLY A 83 -4.80 -2.52 13.52
CA GLY A 83 -5.25 -1.55 12.52
C GLY A 83 -4.08 -1.06 11.67
N TRP A 84 -4.19 0.11 11.07
CA TRP A 84 -3.19 0.71 10.19
C TRP A 84 -1.79 0.78 10.82
N HIS A 85 -1.72 1.15 12.11
CA HIS A 85 -0.46 1.22 12.86
C HIS A 85 0.26 -0.14 12.98
N THR A 86 -0.48 -1.26 13.01
CA THR A 86 0.08 -2.60 13.07
C THR A 86 0.82 -2.92 11.77
N TYR A 87 0.19 -2.65 10.62
CA TYR A 87 0.83 -2.82 9.32
C TYR A 87 2.04 -1.90 9.16
N ALA A 88 1.91 -0.62 9.52
CA ALA A 88 3.03 0.32 9.47
C ALA A 88 4.21 -0.14 10.34
N SER A 89 3.93 -0.71 11.52
CA SER A 89 4.96 -1.32 12.37
C SER A 89 5.67 -2.50 11.70
N ASP A 90 4.94 -3.35 10.96
CA ASP A 90 5.54 -4.43 10.18
C ASP A 90 6.45 -3.87 9.07
N HIS A 91 5.98 -2.84 8.36
CA HIS A 91 6.72 -2.18 7.29
C HIS A 91 8.04 -1.58 7.80
N LEU A 92 7.97 -0.81 8.88
CA LEU A 92 9.15 -0.17 9.48
C LEU A 92 10.14 -1.20 10.02
N ALA A 93 9.64 -2.24 10.67
CA ALA A 93 10.48 -3.30 11.21
C ALA A 93 11.17 -4.12 10.09
N LEU A 94 10.50 -4.37 8.96
CA LEU A 94 11.14 -4.99 7.80
C LEU A 94 12.25 -4.10 7.23
N MET A 95 12.02 -2.79 7.12
CA MET A 95 13.04 -1.86 6.64
C MET A 95 14.24 -1.77 7.59
N ASP A 96 14.01 -1.85 8.91
CA ASP A 96 15.06 -1.90 9.92
C ASP A 96 15.86 -3.21 9.83
N HIS A 97 15.17 -4.35 9.65
CA HIS A 97 15.80 -5.65 9.44
C HIS A 97 16.74 -5.66 8.21
N LEU A 98 16.34 -4.95 7.15
CA LEU A 98 17.12 -4.81 5.93
C LEU A 98 18.19 -3.69 6.00
N GLY A 99 18.28 -2.96 7.11
CA GLY A 99 19.26 -1.90 7.31
C GLY A 99 18.94 -0.58 6.60
N HIS A 100 17.69 -0.35 6.22
CA HIS A 100 17.26 0.82 5.45
C HIS A 100 16.62 1.88 6.35
N ARG A 101 17.35 2.93 6.71
CA ARG A 101 16.85 4.04 7.52
C ARG A 101 15.93 4.98 6.76
N ARG A 102 16.20 5.22 5.47
CA ARG A 102 15.39 6.06 4.58
C ARG A 102 15.04 5.29 3.33
N PHE A 103 13.84 5.50 2.82
CA PHE A 103 13.31 4.78 1.67
C PHE A 103 12.17 5.56 1.00
N HIS A 104 11.87 5.23 -0.23
CA HIS A 104 10.63 5.62 -0.89
C HIS A 104 9.55 4.58 -0.66
N VAL A 105 8.29 4.95 -0.85
CA VAL A 105 7.16 4.03 -0.82
C VAL A 105 6.32 4.14 -2.10
N MET A 106 5.76 3.02 -2.55
CA MET A 106 4.78 3.00 -3.63
C MET A 106 3.68 2.00 -3.29
N GLY A 107 2.43 2.42 -3.41
CA GLY A 107 1.29 1.58 -3.09
C GLY A 107 0.17 1.65 -4.09
N GLY A 108 -0.35 0.48 -4.51
CA GLY A 108 -1.55 0.35 -5.29
C GLY A 108 -2.77 0.04 -4.42
N CYS A 109 -3.94 0.61 -4.70
CA CYS A 109 -5.18 0.33 -3.97
C CYS A 109 -5.04 0.68 -2.48
N ILE A 110 -5.21 -0.29 -1.58
CA ILE A 110 -4.96 -0.16 -0.13
C ILE A 110 -3.54 0.34 0.17
N GLY A 111 -2.58 0.04 -0.71
CA GLY A 111 -1.20 0.48 -0.59
C GLY A 111 -1.05 1.99 -0.51
N GLY A 112 -1.95 2.76 -1.13
CA GLY A 112 -1.98 4.21 -0.99
C GLY A 112 -2.20 4.65 0.46
N SER A 113 -3.08 3.98 1.19
CA SER A 113 -3.32 4.22 2.62
C SER A 113 -2.13 3.80 3.48
N TYR A 114 -1.44 2.70 3.15
CA TYR A 114 -0.17 2.35 3.81
C TYR A 114 0.92 3.39 3.59
N CYS A 115 1.04 3.93 2.36
CA CYS A 115 1.96 5.03 2.09
C CYS A 115 1.67 6.24 2.98
N PHE A 116 0.42 6.68 3.06
CA PHE A 116 0.04 7.79 3.94
C PHE A 116 0.31 7.50 5.41
N THR A 117 0.02 6.28 5.89
CA THR A 117 0.32 5.90 7.28
C THR A 117 1.80 6.03 7.59
N LEU A 118 2.68 5.61 6.67
CA LEU A 118 4.13 5.76 6.86
C LEU A 118 4.60 7.22 6.77
N CYS A 119 4.01 8.02 5.87
CA CYS A 119 4.30 9.45 5.81
C CYS A 119 3.92 10.18 7.12
N GLU A 120 2.88 9.71 7.83
CA GLU A 120 2.46 10.26 9.12
C GLU A 120 3.32 9.75 10.28
N MET A 121 3.57 8.43 10.34
CA MET A 121 4.25 7.79 11.47
C MET A 121 5.78 7.95 11.46
N ALA A 122 6.38 8.07 10.27
CA ALA A 122 7.83 8.13 10.11
C ALA A 122 8.24 9.09 8.95
N PRO A 123 7.82 10.37 9.00
CA PRO A 123 8.02 11.33 7.90
C PRO A 123 9.51 11.53 7.54
N GLU A 124 10.40 11.41 8.52
CA GLU A 124 11.85 11.54 8.30
C GLU A 124 12.45 10.36 7.53
N ARG A 125 11.75 9.23 7.47
CA ARG A 125 12.19 8.01 6.78
C ARG A 125 11.69 7.93 5.34
N VAL A 126 10.55 8.56 5.02
CA VAL A 126 9.90 8.48 3.71
C VAL A 126 10.37 9.63 2.82
N GLY A 127 11.19 9.32 1.82
CA GLY A 127 11.72 10.32 0.88
C GLY A 127 10.68 10.80 -0.15
N ALA A 128 9.83 9.91 -0.65
CA ALA A 128 8.73 10.20 -1.56
C ALA A 128 7.71 9.06 -1.57
N ALA A 129 6.46 9.33 -1.97
CA ALA A 129 5.40 8.33 -2.05
C ALA A 129 4.67 8.36 -3.40
N VAL A 130 4.45 7.18 -3.98
CA VAL A 130 3.60 7.00 -5.17
C VAL A 130 2.29 6.35 -4.77
N LEU A 131 1.19 7.05 -5.01
CA LEU A 131 -0.17 6.65 -4.67
C LEU A 131 -0.90 6.22 -5.94
N GLN A 132 -0.97 4.93 -6.19
CA GLN A 132 -1.61 4.39 -7.39
C GLN A 132 -3.04 3.95 -7.06
N ASN A 133 -4.04 4.55 -7.72
CA ASN A 133 -5.48 4.31 -7.49
C ASN A 133 -5.83 4.10 -6.01
N PRO A 134 -5.60 5.10 -5.13
CA PRO A 134 -5.83 4.94 -3.70
C PRO A 134 -7.28 4.58 -3.39
N ILE A 135 -7.47 3.77 -2.36
CA ILE A 135 -8.79 3.48 -1.79
C ILE A 135 -9.35 4.71 -1.07
N GLY A 136 -10.65 4.72 -0.88
CA GLY A 136 -11.30 5.74 -0.05
C GLY A 136 -12.78 5.48 0.14
N LEU A 137 -13.35 6.23 1.07
CA LEU A 137 -14.78 6.23 1.33
C LEU A 137 -15.49 7.32 0.53
N HIS A 138 -16.34 6.92 -0.41
CA HIS A 138 -17.23 7.80 -1.14
C HIS A 138 -18.42 6.99 -1.68
N GLU A 139 -19.53 6.99 -0.94
CA GLU A 139 -20.75 6.27 -1.27
C GLU A 139 -20.56 4.75 -1.54
N ASN A 140 -19.55 4.15 -0.91
CA ASN A 140 -19.14 2.77 -1.15
C ASN A 140 -18.85 1.98 0.14
N ARG A 141 -19.58 2.26 1.22
CA ARG A 141 -19.39 1.60 2.52
C ARG A 141 -19.54 0.08 2.41
N ASP A 142 -20.46 -0.40 1.60
CA ASP A 142 -20.70 -1.81 1.31
C ASP A 142 -19.45 -2.55 0.81
N THR A 143 -18.61 -1.89 0.00
CA THR A 143 -17.33 -2.46 -0.48
C THR A 143 -16.40 -2.83 0.68
N TRP A 144 -16.38 -2.01 1.73
CA TRP A 144 -15.50 -2.21 2.89
C TRP A 144 -16.09 -3.22 3.87
N ASP A 145 -17.41 -3.26 4.02
CA ASP A 145 -18.10 -4.28 4.80
C ASP A 145 -17.91 -5.68 4.16
N GLU A 146 -17.97 -5.78 2.84
CA GLU A 146 -17.66 -7.00 2.09
C GLU A 146 -16.19 -7.41 2.25
N ALA A 147 -15.24 -6.46 2.22
CA ALA A 147 -13.83 -6.72 2.42
C ALA A 147 -13.54 -7.31 3.80
N VAL A 148 -14.16 -6.76 4.85
CA VAL A 148 -14.06 -7.28 6.23
C VAL A 148 -14.71 -8.65 6.35
N SER A 149 -15.88 -8.86 5.74
CA SER A 149 -16.57 -10.15 5.73
C SER A 149 -15.75 -11.25 5.04
N GLY A 150 -15.15 -10.92 3.90
CA GLY A 150 -14.25 -11.84 3.19
C GLY A 150 -12.98 -12.19 3.99
N PHE A 151 -12.42 -11.20 4.68
CA PHE A 151 -11.29 -11.42 5.58
C PHE A 151 -11.69 -12.29 6.77
N ALA A 152 -12.85 -12.01 7.39
CA ALA A 152 -13.39 -12.79 8.49
C ALA A 152 -13.53 -14.28 8.14
N LYS A 153 -14.14 -14.57 6.98
CA LYS A 153 -14.29 -15.96 6.50
C LYS A 153 -12.96 -16.68 6.40
N THR A 154 -11.93 -16.00 5.90
CA THR A 154 -10.58 -16.56 5.76
C THR A 154 -9.92 -16.79 7.11
N MET A 155 -9.99 -15.80 8.01
CA MET A 155 -9.29 -15.86 9.29
C MET A 155 -9.91 -16.83 10.26
N LEU A 156 -11.25 -16.88 10.37
CA LEU A 156 -11.95 -17.85 11.21
C LEU A 156 -11.74 -19.30 10.75
N ALA A 157 -11.55 -19.53 9.45
CA ALA A 157 -11.22 -20.85 8.93
C ALA A 157 -9.77 -21.27 9.26
N ARG A 158 -8.86 -20.31 9.42
CA ARG A 158 -7.42 -20.56 9.74
C ARG A 158 -7.16 -20.69 11.21
N ASP A 159 -7.86 -19.90 12.03
CA ASP A 159 -7.65 -19.83 13.47
C ASP A 159 -9.01 -19.92 14.19
N PRO A 160 -9.41 -21.11 14.65
CA PRO A 160 -10.65 -21.32 15.38
C PRO A 160 -10.72 -20.61 16.75
N SER A 161 -9.61 -20.08 17.24
CA SER A 161 -9.60 -19.30 18.51
C SER A 161 -10.05 -17.86 18.31
N LEU A 162 -10.06 -17.35 17.07
CA LEU A 162 -10.57 -16.03 16.75
C LEU A 162 -12.09 -15.99 16.87
N THR A 163 -12.60 -14.85 17.31
CA THR A 163 -14.04 -14.60 17.36
C THR A 163 -14.48 -13.59 16.30
N PRO A 164 -15.72 -13.66 15.82
CA PRO A 164 -16.27 -12.64 14.92
C PRO A 164 -16.15 -11.22 15.47
N ASP A 165 -16.29 -11.02 16.78
CA ASP A 165 -16.18 -9.72 17.45
C ASP A 165 -14.77 -9.11 17.30
N VAL A 166 -13.73 -9.90 17.50
CA VAL A 166 -12.34 -9.46 17.29
C VAL A 166 -12.13 -8.98 15.85
N ILE A 167 -12.64 -9.72 14.87
CA ILE A 167 -12.48 -9.36 13.46
C ILE A 167 -13.31 -8.12 13.11
N GLN A 168 -14.49 -7.96 13.68
CA GLN A 168 -15.29 -6.75 13.48
C GLN A 168 -14.61 -5.50 14.07
N LYS A 169 -14.01 -5.62 15.25
CA LYS A 169 -13.23 -4.51 15.85
C LYS A 169 -12.02 -4.17 14.97
N PHE A 170 -11.27 -5.16 14.53
CA PHE A 170 -10.20 -4.98 13.55
C PHE A 170 -10.72 -4.29 12.26
N GLY A 171 -11.83 -4.75 11.71
CA GLY A 171 -12.46 -4.16 10.53
C GLY A 171 -12.82 -2.68 10.72
N ARG A 172 -13.35 -2.33 11.89
CA ARG A 172 -13.61 -0.92 12.25
C ARG A 172 -12.32 -0.10 12.35
N ASN A 173 -11.24 -0.65 12.90
CA ASN A 173 -9.95 0.03 12.95
C ASN A 173 -9.36 0.26 11.56
N MET A 174 -9.63 -0.63 10.60
CA MET A 174 -9.18 -0.48 9.22
C MET A 174 -10.07 0.45 8.39
N PHE A 175 -11.39 0.27 8.44
CA PHE A 175 -12.32 0.91 7.51
C PHE A 175 -13.44 1.70 8.17
N GLY A 176 -13.44 1.85 9.50
CA GLY A 176 -14.45 2.61 10.22
C GLY A 176 -14.34 4.13 10.04
N GLY A 177 -13.18 4.61 9.59
CA GLY A 177 -12.95 6.03 9.29
C GLY A 177 -13.61 6.49 7.98
N ASP A 178 -13.22 7.67 7.55
CA ASP A 178 -13.62 8.29 6.28
C ASP A 178 -12.40 8.52 5.37
N PHE A 179 -12.59 9.27 4.27
CA PHE A 179 -11.55 9.68 3.32
C PHE A 179 -10.71 8.48 2.83
N VAL A 180 -9.41 8.40 3.17
CA VAL A 180 -8.51 7.28 2.84
C VAL A 180 -8.34 6.28 3.97
N PHE A 181 -9.18 6.34 5.01
CA PHE A 181 -9.24 5.51 6.21
C PHE A 181 -8.06 5.60 7.18
N SER A 182 -6.85 5.76 6.68
CA SER A 182 -5.62 5.61 7.47
C SER A 182 -5.12 6.92 8.08
N VAL A 183 -5.42 8.05 7.46
CA VAL A 183 -4.99 9.37 7.90
C VAL A 183 -6.09 10.41 7.73
N SER A 184 -5.98 11.52 8.46
CA SER A 184 -6.93 12.63 8.38
C SER A 184 -6.65 13.55 7.20
N ARG A 185 -7.65 14.33 6.77
CA ARG A 185 -7.51 15.41 5.79
C ARG A 185 -6.51 16.47 6.26
N ASP A 186 -6.47 16.74 7.55
CA ASP A 186 -5.56 17.73 8.14
C ASP A 186 -4.10 17.27 8.09
N PHE A 187 -3.86 15.96 8.22
CA PHE A 187 -2.53 15.42 7.96
C PHE A 187 -2.15 15.64 6.48
N VAL A 188 -3.02 15.27 5.52
CA VAL A 188 -2.69 15.39 4.09
C VAL A 188 -2.42 16.86 3.70
N ARG A 189 -3.14 17.83 4.26
CA ARG A 189 -2.85 19.29 4.05
C ARG A 189 -1.46 19.72 4.52
N ARG A 190 -0.87 19.00 5.45
CA ARG A 190 0.44 19.34 6.04
C ARG A 190 1.52 18.32 5.68
N CYS A 191 1.20 17.31 4.87
CA CYS A 191 2.13 16.27 4.51
C CYS A 191 3.36 16.86 3.77
N PRO A 192 4.56 16.77 4.37
CA PRO A 192 5.76 17.34 3.77
C PRO A 192 6.34 16.45 2.67
N THR A 193 5.97 15.16 2.67
CA THR A 193 6.50 14.17 1.73
C THR A 193 6.04 14.47 0.31
N PRO A 194 6.94 14.50 -0.69
CA PRO A 194 6.58 14.57 -2.09
C PRO A 194 5.69 13.39 -2.49
N LEU A 195 4.57 13.68 -3.16
CA LEU A 195 3.57 12.68 -3.57
C LEU A 195 3.42 12.66 -5.08
N LEU A 196 3.31 11.48 -5.67
CA LEU A 196 2.84 11.27 -7.04
C LEU A 196 1.51 10.49 -6.98
N LEU A 197 0.43 11.11 -7.44
CA LEU A 197 -0.88 10.49 -7.51
C LEU A 197 -1.18 9.99 -8.92
N GLN A 198 -1.53 8.73 -9.03
CA GLN A 198 -2.13 8.08 -10.19
C GLN A 198 -3.60 7.78 -9.84
N PRO A 199 -4.57 8.57 -10.34
CA PRO A 199 -5.96 8.53 -9.85
C PRO A 199 -6.67 7.21 -10.11
N GLY A 200 -7.58 6.85 -9.20
CA GLY A 200 -8.55 5.78 -9.38
C GLY A 200 -9.85 6.25 -10.03
N THR A 201 -10.64 5.29 -10.56
CA THR A 201 -11.96 5.56 -11.19
C THR A 201 -12.97 4.43 -10.92
N ALA A 202 -12.63 3.44 -10.11
CA ALA A 202 -13.50 2.31 -9.78
C ALA A 202 -14.17 2.50 -8.42
N LYS A 203 -15.20 1.72 -8.12
CA LYS A 203 -15.95 1.80 -6.86
C LYS A 203 -15.05 1.76 -5.61
N PRO A 204 -14.05 0.84 -5.48
CA PRO A 204 -13.14 0.87 -4.34
C PRO A 204 -12.09 2.00 -4.41
N HIS A 205 -11.91 2.63 -5.55
CA HIS A 205 -10.94 3.69 -5.83
C HIS A 205 -11.65 4.92 -6.40
N PRO A 206 -12.47 5.63 -5.62
CA PRO A 206 -13.33 6.69 -6.15
C PRO A 206 -12.53 7.84 -6.74
N ALA A 207 -12.96 8.35 -7.88
CA ALA A 207 -12.38 9.56 -8.48
C ALA A 207 -12.47 10.76 -7.50
N ALA A 208 -13.54 10.83 -6.71
CA ALA A 208 -13.72 11.85 -5.68
C ALA A 208 -12.63 11.81 -4.61
N THR A 209 -12.21 10.61 -4.15
CA THR A 209 -11.08 10.47 -3.21
C THR A 209 -9.78 10.99 -3.82
N SER A 210 -9.48 10.64 -5.08
CA SER A 210 -8.31 11.15 -5.78
C SER A 210 -8.35 12.67 -5.97
N ALA A 211 -9.50 13.24 -6.34
CA ALA A 211 -9.68 14.68 -6.48
C ALA A 211 -9.53 15.42 -5.13
N GLU A 212 -9.98 14.80 -4.04
CA GLU A 212 -9.79 15.37 -2.70
C GLU A 212 -8.32 15.36 -2.27
N ILE A 213 -7.57 14.29 -2.54
CA ILE A 213 -6.12 14.25 -2.31
C ILE A 213 -5.43 15.36 -3.13
N GLU A 214 -5.80 15.50 -4.42
CA GLU A 214 -5.26 16.53 -5.32
C GLU A 214 -5.48 17.95 -4.76
N LYS A 215 -6.64 18.19 -4.17
CA LYS A 215 -6.97 19.48 -3.55
C LYS A 215 -6.22 19.77 -2.25
N LEU A 216 -5.91 18.73 -1.48
CA LEU A 216 -5.38 18.87 -0.12
C LEU A 216 -3.86 18.86 -0.05
N ALA A 217 -3.20 17.99 -0.82
CA ALA A 217 -1.78 17.73 -0.66
C ALA A 217 -0.90 18.85 -1.25
N PRO A 218 -0.01 19.47 -0.45
CA PRO A 218 0.76 20.63 -0.89
C PRO A 218 1.90 20.28 -1.88
N ASN A 219 2.46 19.09 -1.78
CA ASN A 219 3.61 18.63 -2.57
C ASN A 219 3.21 17.48 -3.49
N LEU A 220 2.21 17.69 -4.33
CA LEU A 220 1.62 16.66 -5.16
C LEU A 220 1.86 16.91 -6.65
N GLU A 221 2.25 15.85 -7.34
CA GLU A 221 2.18 15.72 -8.78
C GLU A 221 1.10 14.69 -9.14
N VAL A 222 0.42 14.91 -10.28
CA VAL A 222 -0.64 14.02 -10.75
C VAL A 222 -0.32 13.48 -12.13
N GLN A 223 -0.50 12.17 -12.33
CA GLN A 223 -0.49 11.54 -13.62
C GLN A 223 -1.83 10.87 -13.88
N LYS A 224 -2.66 11.48 -14.72
CA LYS A 224 -4.03 11.01 -15.00
C LYS A 224 -4.03 9.76 -15.89
N ASP A 225 -3.22 9.80 -16.95
CA ASP A 225 -3.07 8.69 -17.90
C ASP A 225 -1.88 7.83 -17.50
N TRP A 226 -2.13 6.74 -16.77
CA TRP A 226 -1.07 5.94 -16.18
C TRP A 226 -1.22 4.41 -16.37
N ARG A 227 -2.40 3.94 -16.75
CA ARG A 227 -2.70 2.51 -16.88
C ARG A 227 -3.11 2.12 -18.29
N GLY A 228 -3.00 0.83 -18.58
CA GLY A 228 -3.28 0.26 -19.90
C GLY A 228 -2.08 0.33 -20.84
N PRO A 229 -2.09 -0.45 -21.92
CA PRO A 229 -0.93 -0.64 -22.79
C PRO A 229 -0.36 0.66 -23.35
N THR A 230 -1.23 1.61 -23.68
CA THR A 230 -0.85 2.91 -24.29
C THR A 230 -0.07 3.80 -23.34
N HIS A 231 -0.34 3.72 -22.03
CA HIS A 231 0.23 4.64 -21.03
C HIS A 231 1.29 3.99 -20.12
N LEU A 232 1.47 2.67 -20.21
CA LEU A 232 2.33 1.92 -19.29
C LEU A 232 3.78 2.40 -19.33
N ALA A 233 4.36 2.55 -20.53
CA ALA A 233 5.75 3.00 -20.66
C ALA A 233 5.95 4.42 -20.09
N ALA A 234 5.03 5.33 -20.36
CA ALA A 234 5.05 6.69 -19.82
C ALA A 234 4.86 6.71 -18.30
N SER A 235 4.05 5.78 -17.77
CA SER A 235 3.86 5.61 -16.33
C SER A 235 5.15 5.17 -15.64
N ILE A 236 5.84 4.15 -16.17
CA ILE A 236 7.13 3.68 -15.66
C ILE A 236 8.16 4.81 -15.66
N GLN A 237 8.29 5.55 -16.77
CA GLN A 237 9.20 6.68 -16.87
C GLN A 237 8.89 7.78 -15.85
N ARG A 238 7.59 8.13 -15.68
CA ARG A 238 7.14 9.16 -14.75
C ARG A 238 7.44 8.79 -13.30
N VAL A 239 7.10 7.57 -12.89
CA VAL A 239 7.37 7.06 -11.54
C VAL A 239 8.88 7.02 -11.27
N THR A 240 9.67 6.49 -12.23
CA THR A 240 11.13 6.45 -12.11
C THR A 240 11.73 7.85 -11.94
N ALA A 241 11.35 8.80 -12.80
CA ALA A 241 11.83 10.18 -12.74
C ALA A 241 11.45 10.88 -11.43
N PHE A 242 10.20 10.68 -10.97
CA PHE A 242 9.71 11.25 -9.72
C PHE A 242 10.50 10.74 -8.52
N LEU A 243 10.66 9.42 -8.38
CA LEU A 243 11.40 8.81 -7.28
C LEU A 243 12.89 9.19 -7.32
N THR A 244 13.53 9.16 -8.50
CA THR A 244 14.96 9.54 -8.65
C THR A 244 15.21 10.98 -8.22
N ARG A 245 14.35 11.92 -8.62
CA ARG A 245 14.49 13.34 -8.28
C ARG A 245 14.35 13.60 -6.77
N ASN A 246 13.57 12.79 -6.08
CA ASN A 246 13.33 12.89 -4.64
C ASN A 246 14.24 11.96 -3.81
N THR A 247 15.17 11.25 -4.45
CA THR A 247 16.18 10.47 -3.74
C THR A 247 17.18 11.42 -3.09
N PRO A 248 17.42 11.31 -1.77
CA PRO A 248 18.41 12.12 -1.10
C PRO A 248 19.79 11.92 -1.72
N THR A 249 20.49 13.02 -1.99
CA THR A 249 21.94 12.95 -2.28
C THR A 249 22.65 12.52 -1.01
N SER A 250 23.44 11.45 -1.10
CA SER A 250 24.33 10.94 -0.04
C SER A 250 25.37 11.98 0.39
#